data_a30fffc49382dc0470674056a570b95c
#
_entry.id   a30fffc49382dc0470674056a570b95c
#
_cell.length_a   1.000
_cell.length_b   1.000
_cell.length_c   1.000
_cell.angle_alpha   90.00
_cell.angle_beta   90.00
_cell.angle_gamma   90.00
#
_symmetry.space_group_name_H-M   'P 1'
#
loop_
_entity.id
_entity.type
_entity.pdbx_description
1 polymer ?
#
loop_
_entity_poly.entity_id
_entity_poly.type
_entity_poly.pdbx_seq_one_letter_code
_entity_poly.pdbx_strand_id
1 'polypeptide(L)'
;MLYQRAIGTFALVAALAMPVASASAFDDASYPDWSGSWLKTDGRNSGNFDPSKPKGLGQQTPLKPEFQKILDASLADIAKGGQGNDPGYLCGSHGMPRVMIANVPIFFVILPETTYVILERLSQVRRIFTDGRAWPAQLPGASLGYSIGRWIDTEGEGRYATLEAETRGINGTHVYDSDGAPFHPDNGTIVKERISLAKGNAKILHDEITVIDDALTRPWTVMRSYQRDPAVWGEYVCSESNQHVVIGHEDYFLSADGTVMPVKKGQQPPDLRYFETPRP
;
A
#
# COMPACT_ATOMS: atom_id res chain seq x y z
N MET A 1 -84.77 18.40 31.31
CA MET A 1 -83.92 19.40 30.68
C MET A 1 -82.48 18.97 30.83
N LEU A 2 -81.93 18.31 29.86
CA LEU A 2 -80.57 17.79 29.84
C LEU A 2 -79.74 18.62 28.86
N TYR A 3 -78.73 19.32 29.39
CA TYR A 3 -77.76 20.05 28.59
C TYR A 3 -76.58 19.11 28.33
N GLN A 4 -76.38 18.65 27.11
CA GLN A 4 -75.18 17.98 26.66
C GLN A 4 -74.17 19.03 26.27
N ARG A 5 -73.02 19.06 26.95
CA ARG A 5 -71.83 19.82 26.50
C ARG A 5 -70.99 18.93 25.64
N ALA A 6 -70.85 19.28 24.36
CA ALA A 6 -69.91 18.69 23.45
C ALA A 6 -68.53 19.31 23.70
N ILE A 7 -67.54 18.51 24.11
CA ILE A 7 -66.14 18.87 24.21
C ILE A 7 -65.49 18.50 22.87
N GLY A 8 -65.18 19.52 22.08
CA GLY A 8 -64.43 19.34 20.84
C GLY A 8 -62.93 19.18 21.13
N THR A 9 -62.40 18.01 20.83
CA THR A 9 -60.98 17.73 20.92
C THR A 9 -60.29 18.23 19.66
N PHE A 10 -59.53 19.33 19.76
CA PHE A 10 -58.62 19.79 18.70
C PHE A 10 -57.36 18.97 18.79
N ALA A 11 -57.14 18.04 17.83
CA ALA A 11 -55.90 17.37 17.64
C ALA A 11 -54.95 18.29 16.88
N LEU A 12 -53.93 18.80 17.55
CA LEU A 12 -52.86 19.58 16.99
C LEU A 12 -51.84 18.63 16.33
N VAL A 13 -51.90 18.44 15.03
CA VAL A 13 -50.89 17.70 14.26
C VAL A 13 -49.70 18.65 14.01
N ALA A 14 -48.72 18.59 14.90
CA ALA A 14 -47.42 19.23 14.67
C ALA A 14 -46.60 18.34 13.67
N ALA A 15 -46.63 18.71 12.39
CA ALA A 15 -45.75 18.14 11.40
C ALA A 15 -44.31 18.60 11.71
N LEU A 16 -43.48 17.72 12.25
CA LEU A 16 -42.03 17.90 12.33
C LEU A 16 -41.47 17.86 10.91
N ALA A 17 -41.30 19.02 10.28
CA ALA A 17 -40.47 19.16 9.11
C ALA A 17 -38.99 18.98 9.54
N MET A 18 -38.52 17.77 9.56
CA MET A 18 -37.07 17.52 9.64
C MET A 18 -36.47 18.02 8.31
N PRO A 19 -35.42 18.86 8.35
CA PRO A 19 -34.69 19.16 7.13
C PRO A 19 -34.07 17.85 6.66
N VAL A 20 -34.56 17.33 5.54
CA VAL A 20 -33.84 16.27 4.83
C VAL A 20 -32.57 16.93 4.36
N ALA A 21 -31.45 16.70 5.06
CA ALA A 21 -30.14 17.03 4.54
C ALA A 21 -30.04 16.30 3.20
N SER A 22 -30.10 17.04 2.10
CA SER A 22 -29.86 16.50 0.78
C SER A 22 -28.46 15.92 0.81
N ALA A 23 -28.35 14.61 0.87
CA ALA A 23 -27.07 13.95 0.60
C ALA A 23 -26.68 14.43 -0.79
N SER A 24 -25.63 15.25 -0.87
CA SER A 24 -25.06 15.65 -2.15
C SER A 24 -24.71 14.36 -2.87
N ALA A 25 -25.36 14.10 -4.00
CA ALA A 25 -25.02 12.94 -4.80
C ALA A 25 -23.54 13.05 -5.20
N PHE A 26 -22.80 11.96 -5.08
CA PHE A 26 -21.41 11.90 -5.53
C PHE A 26 -21.37 12.26 -7.02
N ASP A 27 -20.68 13.35 -7.35
CA ASP A 27 -20.49 13.78 -8.74
C ASP A 27 -19.26 13.04 -9.32
N ASP A 28 -19.52 11.86 -9.83
CA ASP A 28 -18.52 11.00 -10.47
C ASP A 28 -17.82 11.70 -11.65
N ALA A 29 -18.52 12.63 -12.32
CA ALA A 29 -18.00 13.36 -13.47
C ALA A 29 -16.92 14.39 -13.11
N SER A 30 -16.82 14.78 -11.84
CA SER A 30 -15.77 15.69 -11.37
C SER A 30 -14.42 14.98 -11.14
N TYR A 31 -14.39 13.65 -11.13
CA TYR A 31 -13.18 12.85 -10.90
C TYR A 31 -12.65 12.22 -12.19
N PRO A 32 -11.34 11.94 -12.28
CA PRO A 32 -10.79 11.21 -13.42
C PRO A 32 -11.26 9.75 -13.42
N ASP A 33 -11.48 9.19 -14.61
CA ASP A 33 -11.76 7.76 -14.75
C ASP A 33 -10.50 6.91 -14.47
N TRP A 34 -10.37 6.44 -13.24
CA TRP A 34 -9.36 5.47 -12.83
C TRP A 34 -9.94 4.07 -12.67
N SER A 35 -11.11 3.81 -13.21
CA SER A 35 -11.75 2.50 -13.16
C SER A 35 -10.90 1.41 -13.82
N GLY A 36 -11.14 0.15 -13.43
CA GLY A 36 -10.43 -1.00 -13.94
C GLY A 36 -9.13 -1.28 -13.20
N SER A 37 -8.34 -2.18 -13.77
CA SER A 37 -7.07 -2.66 -13.23
C SER A 37 -5.90 -1.91 -13.84
N TRP A 38 -4.88 -1.66 -13.05
CA TRP A 38 -3.66 -0.97 -13.44
C TRP A 38 -2.45 -1.82 -13.08
N LEU A 39 -1.59 -2.09 -14.06
CA LEU A 39 -0.38 -2.86 -13.88
C LEU A 39 0.85 -2.02 -14.18
N LYS A 40 1.86 -2.12 -13.36
CA LYS A 40 3.13 -1.41 -13.52
C LYS A 40 3.78 -1.72 -14.87
N THR A 41 4.24 -0.69 -15.60
CA THR A 41 4.74 -0.81 -16.98
C THR A 41 6.20 -1.23 -17.08
N ASP A 42 7.00 -1.01 -16.06
CA ASP A 42 8.45 -1.19 -16.06
C ASP A 42 8.90 -2.65 -15.81
N GLY A 43 7.95 -3.60 -15.87
CA GLY A 43 8.21 -5.04 -15.77
C GLY A 43 8.52 -5.55 -14.36
N ARG A 44 8.78 -6.86 -14.26
CA ARG A 44 8.96 -7.56 -12.99
C ARG A 44 10.26 -7.21 -12.26
N ASN A 45 11.27 -6.77 -12.98
CA ASN A 45 12.64 -6.63 -12.48
C ASN A 45 13.12 -5.18 -12.42
N SER A 46 12.23 -4.20 -12.40
CA SER A 46 12.62 -2.80 -12.41
C SER A 46 13.14 -2.28 -11.05
N GLY A 47 13.19 -3.13 -10.04
CA GLY A 47 13.82 -2.81 -8.74
C GLY A 47 13.53 -1.40 -8.20
N ASN A 48 14.53 -0.77 -7.64
CA ASN A 48 14.52 0.59 -7.09
C ASN A 48 14.65 1.71 -8.12
N PHE A 49 14.70 1.38 -9.41
CA PHE A 49 15.04 2.34 -10.44
C PHE A 49 13.84 3.18 -10.86
N ASP A 50 14.10 4.45 -11.09
CA ASP A 50 13.19 5.34 -11.80
C ASP A 50 13.38 5.11 -13.32
N PRO A 51 12.43 4.47 -13.99
CA PRO A 51 12.58 4.12 -15.40
C PRO A 51 12.60 5.36 -16.32
N SER A 52 12.22 6.53 -15.82
CA SER A 52 12.27 7.79 -16.57
C SER A 52 13.66 8.38 -16.67
N LYS A 53 14.64 7.85 -15.92
CA LYS A 53 16.00 8.34 -15.87
C LYS A 53 16.99 7.36 -16.48
N PRO A 54 18.12 7.82 -17.01
CA PRO A 54 19.21 6.95 -17.46
C PRO A 54 19.70 6.05 -16.33
N LYS A 55 20.13 4.84 -16.65
CA LYS A 55 20.73 3.93 -15.66
C LYS A 55 21.94 4.59 -15.00
N GLY A 56 22.01 4.51 -13.67
CA GLY A 56 23.11 5.08 -12.88
C GLY A 56 22.69 5.63 -11.54
N LEU A 57 23.56 6.41 -10.92
CA LEU A 57 23.45 6.90 -9.54
C LEU A 57 22.16 7.64 -9.17
N GLY A 58 21.49 8.26 -10.12
CA GLY A 58 20.25 8.98 -9.85
C GLY A 58 19.02 8.10 -9.59
N GLN A 59 19.15 6.82 -9.85
CA GLN A 59 18.04 5.87 -9.83
C GLN A 59 18.04 4.95 -8.61
N GLN A 60 19.17 4.83 -7.92
CA GLN A 60 19.31 3.97 -6.76
C GLN A 60 18.82 4.67 -5.49
N THR A 61 18.32 3.89 -4.55
CA THR A 61 17.98 4.37 -3.22
C THR A 61 19.19 5.05 -2.59
N PRO A 62 19.12 6.34 -2.21
CA PRO A 62 20.26 7.08 -1.69
C PRO A 62 20.47 6.79 -0.21
N LEU A 63 20.81 5.54 0.12
CA LEU A 63 21.02 5.08 1.50
C LEU A 63 22.27 5.72 2.13
N LYS A 64 22.21 5.95 3.44
CA LYS A 64 23.38 6.20 4.25
C LYS A 64 24.27 4.95 4.32
N PRO A 65 25.59 5.06 4.56
CA PRO A 65 26.51 3.94 4.48
C PRO A 65 26.16 2.74 5.37
N GLU A 66 25.62 2.99 6.56
CA GLU A 66 25.19 1.95 7.49
C GLU A 66 23.99 1.15 6.96
N PHE A 67 23.04 1.79 6.29
CA PHE A 67 21.89 1.15 5.68
C PHE A 67 22.23 0.51 4.33
N GLN A 68 23.20 1.07 3.60
CA GLN A 68 23.72 0.44 2.39
C GLN A 68 24.31 -0.94 2.67
N LYS A 69 25.01 -1.12 3.80
CA LYS A 69 25.52 -2.44 4.21
C LYS A 69 24.42 -3.48 4.41
N ILE A 70 23.26 -3.05 4.90
CA ILE A 70 22.10 -3.93 5.07
C ILE A 70 21.56 -4.37 3.69
N LEU A 71 21.45 -3.45 2.75
CA LEU A 71 21.05 -3.77 1.37
C LEU A 71 22.08 -4.69 0.71
N ASP A 72 23.37 -4.42 0.85
CA ASP A 72 24.43 -5.23 0.26
C ASP A 72 24.40 -6.66 0.80
N ALA A 73 24.12 -6.83 2.10
CA ALA A 73 23.93 -8.14 2.71
C ALA A 73 22.70 -8.88 2.17
N SER A 74 21.59 -8.17 1.98
CA SER A 74 20.37 -8.70 1.36
C SER A 74 20.64 -9.18 -0.06
N LEU A 75 21.27 -8.36 -0.88
CA LEU A 75 21.64 -8.71 -2.25
C LEU A 75 22.62 -9.91 -2.32
N ALA A 76 23.58 -9.99 -1.39
CA ALA A 76 24.50 -11.11 -1.30
C ALA A 76 23.80 -12.41 -0.91
N ASP A 77 22.77 -12.36 -0.07
CA ASP A 77 21.93 -13.51 0.26
C ASP A 77 21.09 -13.96 -0.93
N ILE A 78 20.43 -13.02 -1.62
CA ILE A 78 19.66 -13.26 -2.85
C ILE A 78 20.55 -13.91 -3.92
N ALA A 79 21.78 -13.44 -4.10
CA ALA A 79 22.71 -14.01 -5.07
C ALA A 79 23.09 -15.47 -4.78
N LYS A 80 22.93 -15.95 -3.54
CA LYS A 80 23.10 -17.35 -3.13
C LYS A 80 21.82 -18.18 -3.20
N GLY A 81 20.71 -17.57 -3.64
CA GLY A 81 19.39 -18.18 -3.68
C GLY A 81 18.56 -17.98 -2.40
N GLY A 82 19.06 -17.16 -1.45
CA GLY A 82 18.27 -16.71 -0.30
C GLY A 82 17.21 -15.69 -0.66
N GLN A 83 16.45 -15.26 0.35
CA GLN A 83 15.33 -14.34 0.19
C GLN A 83 15.66 -12.87 0.50
N GLY A 84 16.85 -12.63 1.00
CA GLY A 84 17.26 -11.32 1.49
C GLY A 84 16.37 -10.84 2.66
N ASN A 85 16.10 -9.55 2.71
CA ASN A 85 15.30 -8.92 3.76
C ASN A 85 13.82 -8.78 3.40
N ASP A 86 13.36 -9.39 2.29
CA ASP A 86 11.99 -9.20 1.82
C ASP A 86 10.97 -9.98 2.68
N PRO A 87 10.14 -9.29 3.51
CA PRO A 87 9.12 -9.97 4.31
C PRO A 87 8.01 -10.63 3.48
N GLY A 88 7.89 -10.24 2.20
CA GLY A 88 6.89 -10.80 1.29
C GLY A 88 7.05 -12.31 1.05
N TYR A 89 8.24 -12.84 1.19
CA TYR A 89 8.49 -14.29 1.10
C TYR A 89 7.83 -15.08 2.23
N LEU A 90 7.65 -14.46 3.38
CA LEU A 90 6.95 -15.05 4.53
C LEU A 90 5.51 -14.58 4.62
N CYS A 91 4.91 -14.15 3.52
CA CYS A 91 3.58 -13.56 3.46
C CYS A 91 3.38 -12.34 4.37
N GLY A 92 4.47 -11.66 4.72
CA GLY A 92 4.43 -10.40 5.43
C GLY A 92 3.81 -9.30 4.57
N SER A 93 3.25 -8.28 5.24
CA SER A 93 2.74 -7.11 4.53
C SER A 93 3.85 -6.40 3.76
N HIS A 94 3.58 -6.02 2.52
CA HIS A 94 4.55 -5.27 1.73
C HIS A 94 4.74 -3.83 2.25
N GLY A 95 3.71 -3.27 2.90
CA GLY A 95 3.77 -1.92 3.45
C GLY A 95 3.94 -0.80 2.40
N MET A 96 3.88 0.44 2.86
CA MET A 96 4.19 1.60 2.03
C MET A 96 5.70 1.88 2.01
N PRO A 97 6.28 2.36 0.89
CA PRO A 97 5.68 2.60 -0.44
C PRO A 97 5.62 1.35 -1.34
N ARG A 98 6.13 0.21 -0.88
CA ARG A 98 6.33 -0.99 -1.68
C ARG A 98 5.05 -1.50 -2.36
N VAL A 99 3.88 -1.36 -1.72
CA VAL A 99 2.59 -1.75 -2.33
C VAL A 99 2.34 -1.00 -3.64
N MET A 100 2.80 0.25 -3.76
CA MET A 100 2.66 1.05 -4.98
C MET A 100 3.72 0.72 -6.05
N ILE A 101 4.79 0.02 -5.68
CA ILE A 101 5.85 -0.40 -6.62
C ILE A 101 5.85 -1.91 -6.89
N ALA A 102 4.98 -2.65 -6.24
CA ALA A 102 4.84 -4.08 -6.45
C ALA A 102 4.33 -4.40 -7.87
N ASN A 103 4.78 -5.54 -8.41
CA ASN A 103 4.35 -6.00 -9.73
C ASN A 103 3.05 -6.80 -9.61
N VAL A 104 2.03 -6.15 -9.09
CA VAL A 104 0.67 -6.69 -8.94
C VAL A 104 -0.32 -5.64 -9.44
N PRO A 105 -1.49 -6.05 -9.91
CA PRO A 105 -2.53 -5.10 -10.30
C PRO A 105 -3.02 -4.31 -9.11
N ILE A 106 -3.29 -3.04 -9.36
CA ILE A 106 -3.93 -2.15 -8.41
C ILE A 106 -5.25 -1.66 -8.98
N PHE A 107 -6.21 -1.43 -8.09
CA PHE A 107 -7.52 -0.89 -8.42
C PHE A 107 -7.77 0.35 -7.57
N PHE A 108 -8.42 1.34 -8.15
CA PHE A 108 -8.84 2.52 -7.43
C PHE A 108 -10.36 2.54 -7.28
N VAL A 109 -10.83 2.83 -6.07
CA VAL A 109 -12.23 3.16 -5.81
C VAL A 109 -12.26 4.57 -5.23
N ILE A 110 -12.78 5.50 -6.00
CA ILE A 110 -12.86 6.90 -5.63
C ILE A 110 -14.22 7.16 -4.99
N LEU A 111 -14.21 7.62 -3.75
CA LEU A 111 -15.40 8.10 -3.04
C LEU A 111 -15.12 9.53 -2.55
N PRO A 112 -16.14 10.33 -2.21
CA PRO A 112 -15.96 11.73 -1.80
C PRO A 112 -14.96 11.92 -0.65
N GLU A 113 -15.03 11.05 0.34
CA GLU A 113 -14.26 11.17 1.58
C GLU A 113 -13.02 10.29 1.62
N THR A 114 -12.91 9.33 0.70
CA THR A 114 -11.83 8.34 0.74
C THR A 114 -11.57 7.75 -0.64
N THR A 115 -10.32 7.74 -1.06
CA THR A 115 -9.87 6.95 -2.20
C THR A 115 -9.24 5.66 -1.70
N TYR A 116 -9.74 4.52 -2.16
CA TYR A 116 -9.17 3.21 -1.85
C TYR A 116 -8.23 2.78 -2.96
N VAL A 117 -7.08 2.22 -2.57
CA VAL A 117 -6.19 1.49 -3.46
C VAL A 117 -6.23 0.03 -3.03
N ILE A 118 -6.74 -0.83 -3.91
CA ILE A 118 -6.94 -2.24 -3.66
C ILE A 118 -5.85 -3.02 -4.39
N LEU A 119 -5.10 -3.82 -3.63
CA LEU A 119 -4.08 -4.72 -4.13
C LEU A 119 -4.56 -6.15 -3.89
N GLU A 120 -5.42 -6.63 -4.79
CA GLU A 120 -6.14 -7.88 -4.62
C GLU A 120 -5.21 -9.06 -4.37
N ARG A 121 -4.16 -9.20 -5.21
CA ARG A 121 -3.18 -10.28 -5.08
C ARG A 121 -2.36 -10.24 -3.79
N LEU A 122 -2.31 -9.11 -3.10
CA LEU A 122 -1.61 -8.97 -1.81
C LEU A 122 -2.59 -8.99 -0.63
N SER A 123 -3.90 -9.11 -0.91
CA SER A 123 -4.98 -9.00 0.07
C SER A 123 -4.86 -7.72 0.93
N GLN A 124 -4.44 -6.62 0.30
CA GLN A 124 -4.22 -5.35 0.97
C GLN A 124 -5.13 -4.26 0.42
N VAL A 125 -5.67 -3.44 1.32
CA VAL A 125 -6.51 -2.30 0.98
C VAL A 125 -5.95 -1.07 1.69
N ARG A 126 -5.45 -0.11 0.90
CA ARG A 126 -5.00 1.19 1.39
C ARG A 126 -6.14 2.19 1.32
N ARG A 127 -6.30 3.01 2.36
CA ARG A 127 -7.24 4.12 2.43
C ARG A 127 -6.49 5.43 2.40
N ILE A 128 -6.86 6.31 1.48
CA ILE A 128 -6.39 7.68 1.42
C ILE A 128 -7.59 8.56 1.74
N PHE A 129 -7.61 9.18 2.91
CA PHE A 129 -8.71 10.05 3.34
C PHE A 129 -8.65 11.38 2.61
N THR A 130 -9.71 11.74 1.90
CA THR A 130 -9.81 12.92 1.04
C THR A 130 -10.87 13.93 1.51
N ASP A 131 -11.38 13.76 2.74
CA ASP A 131 -12.42 14.58 3.36
C ASP A 131 -11.89 15.86 4.05
N GLY A 132 -10.59 16.15 3.92
CA GLY A 132 -9.98 17.34 4.52
C GLY A 132 -9.70 17.21 6.02
N ARG A 133 -9.76 16.00 6.59
CA ARG A 133 -9.47 15.77 8.00
C ARG A 133 -8.04 16.13 8.39
N ALA A 134 -7.88 16.55 9.65
CA ALA A 134 -6.56 16.73 10.24
C ALA A 134 -5.88 15.39 10.57
N TRP A 135 -4.56 15.41 10.72
CA TRP A 135 -3.80 14.27 11.23
C TRP A 135 -4.24 13.92 12.65
N PRO A 136 -4.47 12.65 12.98
CA PRO A 136 -4.77 12.25 14.35
C PRO A 136 -3.56 12.53 15.25
N ALA A 137 -3.85 12.86 16.53
CA ALA A 137 -2.80 13.15 17.51
C ALA A 137 -1.86 11.94 17.73
N GLN A 138 -2.38 10.73 17.59
CA GLN A 138 -1.61 9.49 17.57
C GLN A 138 -1.92 8.75 16.28
N LEU A 139 -0.88 8.47 15.50
CA LEU A 139 -1.01 7.67 14.29
C LEU A 139 -1.19 6.20 14.66
N PRO A 140 -2.22 5.52 14.14
CA PRO A 140 -2.29 4.07 14.27
C PRO A 140 -1.14 3.51 13.45
N GLY A 141 -0.17 2.88 14.11
CA GLY A 141 0.94 2.23 13.43
C GLY A 141 0.44 1.06 12.58
N ALA A 142 0.74 1.08 11.30
CA ALA A 142 0.38 0.02 10.37
C ALA A 142 1.42 -0.07 9.24
N SER A 143 1.55 -1.22 8.60
CA SER A 143 2.47 -1.37 7.46
C SER A 143 2.11 -0.47 6.28
N LEU A 144 0.82 -0.23 6.04
CA LEU A 144 0.34 0.71 5.03
C LEU A 144 0.32 2.15 5.51
N GLY A 145 0.60 2.39 6.80
CA GLY A 145 0.52 3.71 7.42
C GLY A 145 -0.90 4.28 7.45
N TYR A 146 -0.97 5.58 7.74
CA TYR A 146 -2.17 6.39 7.67
C TYR A 146 -2.00 7.44 6.57
N SER A 147 -2.92 7.51 5.61
CA SER A 147 -2.80 8.40 4.46
C SER A 147 -3.90 9.45 4.46
N ILE A 148 -3.50 10.71 4.32
CA ILE A 148 -4.38 11.84 4.01
C ILE A 148 -4.05 12.33 2.61
N GLY A 149 -5.07 12.63 1.82
CA GLY A 149 -4.91 13.15 0.48
C GLY A 149 -5.89 14.28 0.17
N ARG A 150 -5.70 14.83 -1.01
CA ARG A 150 -6.61 15.83 -1.60
C ARG A 150 -6.62 15.68 -3.10
N TRP A 151 -7.77 15.87 -3.66
CA TRP A 151 -7.95 15.96 -5.10
C TRP A 151 -7.66 17.38 -5.57
N ILE A 152 -6.92 17.54 -6.65
CA ILE A 152 -6.49 18.82 -7.21
C ILE A 152 -7.04 18.98 -8.60
N ASP A 153 -7.71 20.08 -8.83
CA ASP A 153 -8.02 20.59 -10.16
C ASP A 153 -6.79 21.35 -10.67
N THR A 154 -5.96 20.67 -11.42
CA THR A 154 -4.68 21.24 -11.91
C THR A 154 -4.85 22.17 -13.10
N GLU A 155 -5.99 22.14 -13.77
CA GLU A 155 -6.25 22.94 -14.97
C GLU A 155 -7.26 24.07 -14.72
N GLY A 156 -7.89 24.10 -13.53
CA GLY A 156 -8.87 25.12 -13.17
C GLY A 156 -10.21 24.99 -13.93
N GLU A 157 -10.50 23.78 -14.42
CA GLU A 157 -11.68 23.50 -15.24
C GLU A 157 -12.91 22.99 -14.44
N GLY A 158 -12.79 22.96 -13.10
CA GLY A 158 -13.82 22.42 -12.22
C GLY A 158 -13.79 20.88 -12.15
N ARG A 159 -12.72 20.25 -12.63
CA ARG A 159 -12.53 18.79 -12.63
C ARG A 159 -11.20 18.42 -11.98
N TYR A 160 -11.26 17.43 -11.12
CA TYR A 160 -10.03 16.89 -10.52
C TYR A 160 -9.21 16.11 -11.54
N ALA A 161 -7.90 16.29 -11.48
CA ALA A 161 -6.96 15.60 -12.37
C ALA A 161 -5.85 14.86 -11.61
N THR A 162 -5.55 15.27 -10.37
CA THR A 162 -4.45 14.74 -9.57
C THR A 162 -4.90 14.45 -8.16
N LEU A 163 -4.52 13.30 -7.64
CA LEU A 163 -4.59 12.99 -6.21
C LEU A 163 -3.19 13.21 -5.60
N GLU A 164 -3.08 14.16 -4.67
CA GLU A 164 -1.92 14.29 -3.79
C GLU A 164 -2.21 13.55 -2.50
N ALA A 165 -1.27 12.73 -2.05
CA ALA A 165 -1.38 12.00 -0.80
C ALA A 165 -0.09 12.08 0.02
N GLU A 166 -0.24 12.06 1.34
CA GLU A 166 0.86 11.91 2.29
C GLU A 166 0.54 10.77 3.25
N THR A 167 1.52 9.89 3.49
CA THR A 167 1.39 8.74 4.38
C THR A 167 2.41 8.83 5.49
N ARG A 168 1.96 8.62 6.72
CA ARG A 168 2.77 8.60 7.95
C ARG A 168 2.39 7.40 8.81
N GLY A 169 3.15 7.15 9.88
CA GLY A 169 2.87 6.06 10.81
C GLY A 169 3.07 4.68 10.19
N ILE A 170 4.00 4.58 9.25
CA ILE A 170 4.40 3.31 8.65
C ILE A 170 5.26 2.57 9.67
N ASN A 171 4.84 1.36 10.05
CA ASN A 171 5.58 0.56 11.02
C ASN A 171 5.60 -0.93 10.63
N GLY A 172 6.43 -1.69 11.34
CA GLY A 172 6.62 -3.12 11.13
C GLY A 172 7.83 -3.44 10.26
N THR A 173 8.04 -4.72 10.01
CA THR A 173 9.11 -5.19 9.13
C THR A 173 8.71 -4.97 7.69
N HIS A 174 9.31 -3.99 7.05
CA HIS A 174 9.07 -3.67 5.64
C HIS A 174 10.33 -3.08 5.02
N VAL A 175 10.37 -3.10 3.71
CA VAL A 175 11.48 -2.62 2.88
C VAL A 175 10.94 -1.81 1.71
N TYR A 176 11.77 -0.97 1.10
CA TYR A 176 11.36 -0.16 -0.05
C TYR A 176 10.92 -1.02 -1.24
N ASP A 177 11.54 -2.20 -1.40
CA ASP A 177 11.33 -3.09 -2.53
C ASP A 177 11.78 -4.52 -2.25
N SER A 178 11.73 -5.37 -3.29
CA SER A 178 12.15 -6.77 -3.21
C SER A 178 13.65 -7.01 -3.02
N ASP A 179 14.49 -6.00 -3.25
CA ASP A 179 15.93 -6.11 -3.06
C ASP A 179 16.32 -5.99 -1.58
N GLY A 180 15.38 -5.49 -0.76
CA GLY A 180 15.54 -5.42 0.68
C GLY A 180 16.17 -4.13 1.18
N ALA A 181 16.04 -3.02 0.42
CA ALA A 181 16.50 -1.72 0.89
C ALA A 181 15.73 -1.31 2.17
N PRO A 182 16.44 -1.08 3.29
CA PRO A 182 15.81 -0.93 4.58
C PRO A 182 15.28 0.49 4.84
N PHE A 183 14.31 0.57 5.74
CA PHE A 183 13.88 1.80 6.38
C PHE A 183 14.67 2.06 7.67
N HIS A 184 14.65 3.29 8.15
CA HIS A 184 15.10 3.61 9.50
C HIS A 184 14.10 3.05 10.54
N PRO A 185 14.57 2.48 11.66
CA PRO A 185 13.71 1.79 12.63
C PRO A 185 12.88 2.72 13.52
N ASP A 186 12.96 4.04 13.37
CA ASP A 186 12.24 5.02 14.19
C ASP A 186 10.77 5.22 13.80
N ASN A 187 10.31 4.56 12.73
CA ASN A 187 8.96 4.74 12.15
C ASN A 187 8.66 6.18 11.70
N GLY A 188 9.71 6.97 11.45
CA GLY A 188 9.61 8.36 11.01
C GLY A 188 9.37 8.54 9.52
N THR A 189 9.29 7.46 8.77
CA THR A 189 9.12 7.48 7.31
C THR A 189 7.87 8.26 6.89
N ILE A 190 8.04 9.18 5.94
CA ILE A 190 6.96 9.90 5.28
C ILE A 190 7.00 9.58 3.79
N VAL A 191 5.85 9.20 3.23
CA VAL A 191 5.70 8.99 1.79
C VAL A 191 4.73 10.02 1.23
N LYS A 192 5.16 10.76 0.21
CA LYS A 192 4.33 11.72 -0.52
C LYS A 192 4.13 11.22 -1.94
N GLU A 193 2.93 11.37 -2.47
CA GLU A 193 2.57 10.89 -3.79
C GLU A 193 1.79 11.93 -4.57
N ARG A 194 2.00 11.94 -5.88
CA ARG A 194 1.17 12.64 -6.85
C ARG A 194 0.74 11.65 -7.92
N ILE A 195 -0.54 11.30 -7.91
CA ILE A 195 -1.12 10.31 -8.82
C ILE A 195 -1.97 11.04 -9.84
N SER A 196 -1.72 10.81 -11.13
CA SER A 196 -2.47 11.43 -12.22
C SER A 196 -2.40 10.61 -13.50
N LEU A 197 -3.36 10.79 -14.39
CA LEU A 197 -3.25 10.23 -15.75
C LEU A 197 -2.15 10.95 -16.53
N ALA A 198 -1.48 10.23 -17.42
CA ALA A 198 -0.53 10.84 -18.33
C ALA A 198 -1.25 11.80 -19.28
N LYS A 199 -0.68 12.98 -19.49
CA LYS A 199 -1.25 13.99 -20.38
C LYS A 199 -1.44 13.42 -21.79
N GLY A 200 -2.68 13.46 -22.28
CA GLY A 200 -3.02 12.94 -23.60
C GLY A 200 -3.10 11.41 -23.71
N ASN A 201 -2.94 10.67 -22.62
CA ASN A 201 -3.06 9.22 -22.61
C ASN A 201 -3.75 8.67 -21.35
N ALA A 202 -5.05 8.52 -21.41
CA ALA A 202 -5.86 7.99 -20.30
C ALA A 202 -5.62 6.49 -19.98
N LYS A 203 -4.74 5.81 -20.73
CA LYS A 203 -4.37 4.42 -20.46
C LYS A 203 -3.12 4.30 -19.59
N ILE A 204 -2.45 5.41 -19.29
CA ILE A 204 -1.27 5.46 -18.45
C ILE A 204 -1.57 6.29 -17.21
N LEU A 205 -1.30 5.73 -16.05
CA LEU A 205 -1.34 6.41 -14.75
C LEU A 205 0.09 6.59 -14.27
N HIS A 206 0.40 7.77 -13.78
CA HIS A 206 1.68 8.09 -13.14
C HIS A 206 1.48 8.26 -11.63
N ASP A 207 2.46 7.79 -10.88
CA ASP A 207 2.57 8.02 -9.45
C ASP A 207 4.01 8.50 -9.15
N GLU A 208 4.14 9.77 -8.85
CA GLU A 208 5.38 10.35 -8.39
C GLU A 208 5.49 10.15 -6.88
N ILE A 209 6.35 9.22 -6.47
CA ILE A 209 6.52 8.84 -5.07
C ILE A 209 7.78 9.47 -4.51
N THR A 210 7.65 10.29 -3.47
CA THR A 210 8.76 10.86 -2.70
C THR A 210 8.80 10.23 -1.32
N VAL A 211 9.92 9.60 -1.00
CA VAL A 211 10.18 9.01 0.32
C VAL A 211 11.14 9.91 1.10
N ILE A 212 10.77 10.21 2.33
CA ILE A 212 11.56 10.95 3.32
C ILE A 212 11.76 10.00 4.49
N ASP A 213 13.01 9.64 4.75
CA ASP A 213 13.37 8.63 5.77
C ASP A 213 14.79 8.87 6.26
N ASP A 214 15.05 8.62 7.54
CA ASP A 214 16.36 8.86 8.14
C ASP A 214 17.43 7.83 7.71
N ALA A 215 17.06 6.74 7.04
CA ALA A 215 18.01 5.86 6.37
C ALA A 215 18.59 6.47 5.09
N LEU A 216 17.97 7.54 4.57
CA LEU A 216 18.35 8.17 3.31
C LEU A 216 19.28 9.39 3.54
N THR A 217 20.15 9.65 2.59
CA THR A 217 20.99 10.85 2.57
C THR A 217 20.25 12.09 2.08
N ARG A 218 19.10 11.92 1.43
CA ARG A 218 18.21 12.95 0.90
C ARG A 218 16.83 12.37 0.62
N PRO A 219 15.77 13.19 0.51
CA PRO A 219 14.50 12.73 -0.02
C PRO A 219 14.68 12.05 -1.38
N TRP A 220 13.98 10.95 -1.59
CA TRP A 220 14.11 10.13 -2.80
C TRP A 220 12.80 10.13 -3.56
N THR A 221 12.81 10.71 -4.75
CA THR A 221 11.64 10.78 -5.62
C THR A 221 11.83 9.86 -6.82
N VAL A 222 10.83 9.01 -7.06
CA VAL A 222 10.75 8.12 -8.22
C VAL A 222 9.41 8.27 -8.89
N MET A 223 9.38 8.13 -10.22
CA MET A 223 8.15 8.06 -11.00
C MET A 223 7.81 6.59 -11.27
N ARG A 224 6.60 6.17 -10.92
CA ARG A 224 6.04 4.89 -11.34
C ARG A 224 4.94 5.11 -12.37
N SER A 225 4.90 4.23 -13.34
CA SER A 225 3.89 4.28 -14.38
C SER A 225 3.15 2.95 -14.43
N TYR A 226 1.84 3.05 -14.58
CA TYR A 226 0.96 1.89 -14.67
C TYR A 226 0.18 2.01 -15.97
N GLN A 227 -0.04 0.89 -16.60
CA GLN A 227 -0.90 0.77 -17.77
C GLN A 227 -2.22 0.12 -17.35
N ARG A 228 -3.32 0.61 -17.91
CA ARG A 228 -4.61 -0.03 -17.73
C ARG A 228 -4.56 -1.46 -18.28
N ASP A 229 -4.83 -2.43 -17.42
CA ASP A 229 -4.75 -3.86 -17.72
C ASP A 229 -6.17 -4.43 -17.78
N PRO A 230 -6.61 -5.01 -18.90
CA PRO A 230 -7.91 -5.64 -19.02
C PRO A 230 -7.97 -7.03 -18.36
N ALA A 231 -6.86 -7.57 -17.86
CA ALA A 231 -6.84 -8.90 -17.29
C ALA A 231 -7.70 -8.98 -16.02
N VAL A 232 -8.42 -10.07 -15.89
CA VAL A 232 -9.10 -10.47 -14.67
C VAL A 232 -8.10 -11.26 -13.83
N TRP A 233 -7.85 -10.80 -12.61
CA TRP A 233 -6.94 -11.45 -11.67
C TRP A 233 -7.73 -12.35 -10.75
N GLY A 234 -7.22 -13.57 -10.58
CA GLY A 234 -7.81 -14.53 -9.66
C GLY A 234 -7.44 -14.23 -8.21
N GLU A 235 -8.21 -14.78 -7.31
CA GLU A 235 -7.90 -14.79 -5.89
C GLU A 235 -6.52 -15.42 -5.63
N TYR A 236 -5.76 -14.82 -4.71
CA TYR A 236 -4.47 -15.33 -4.28
C TYR A 236 -4.34 -15.18 -2.77
N VAL A 237 -4.08 -16.28 -2.10
CA VAL A 237 -3.79 -16.31 -0.67
C VAL A 237 -2.36 -16.77 -0.47
N CYS A 238 -1.50 -15.88 -0.05
CA CYS A 238 -0.05 -16.13 0.08
C CYS A 238 0.24 -17.33 1.00
N SER A 239 -0.46 -17.43 2.13
CA SER A 239 -0.24 -18.50 3.10
C SER A 239 -0.55 -19.91 2.57
N GLU A 240 -1.44 -20.04 1.60
CA GLU A 240 -1.79 -21.33 1.01
C GLU A 240 -0.71 -21.88 0.07
N SER A 241 0.11 -20.98 -0.50
CA SER A 241 1.21 -21.35 -1.38
C SER A 241 2.58 -21.15 -0.74
N ASN A 242 2.64 -20.68 0.49
CA ASN A 242 3.89 -20.45 1.19
C ASN A 242 4.42 -21.77 1.77
N GLN A 243 5.56 -22.20 1.25
CA GLN A 243 6.28 -23.38 1.72
C GLN A 243 7.52 -23.03 2.55
N HIS A 244 7.63 -21.78 2.99
CA HIS A 244 8.75 -21.35 3.81
C HIS A 244 8.45 -21.53 5.29
N VAL A 245 9.47 -21.98 6.04
CA VAL A 245 9.42 -22.10 7.49
C VAL A 245 10.68 -21.47 8.08
N VAL A 246 10.53 -20.65 9.10
CA VAL A 246 11.65 -20.06 9.84
C VAL A 246 11.96 -20.92 11.04
N ILE A 247 13.19 -21.41 11.13
CA ILE A 247 13.69 -22.20 12.26
C ILE A 247 14.88 -21.44 12.87
N GLY A 248 14.70 -20.97 14.09
CA GLY A 248 15.62 -20.01 14.69
C GLY A 248 15.56 -18.66 13.97
N HIS A 249 16.63 -18.33 13.24
CA HIS A 249 16.74 -17.09 12.45
C HIS A 249 16.98 -17.36 10.97
N GLU A 250 16.87 -18.64 10.56
CA GLU A 250 17.11 -19.09 9.20
C GLU A 250 15.81 -19.54 8.56
N ASP A 251 15.69 -19.24 7.27
CA ASP A 251 14.56 -19.65 6.44
C ASP A 251 14.87 -20.97 5.73
N TYR A 252 13.87 -21.85 5.63
CA TYR A 252 13.94 -23.14 4.98
C TYR A 252 12.70 -23.37 4.12
N PHE A 253 12.82 -24.23 3.12
CA PHE A 253 11.66 -24.79 2.44
C PHE A 253 11.09 -25.98 3.21
N LEU A 254 9.76 -26.03 3.30
CA LEU A 254 9.02 -27.20 3.74
C LEU A 254 8.42 -27.90 2.51
N SER A 255 8.89 -29.09 2.22
CA SER A 255 8.33 -29.92 1.15
C SER A 255 6.96 -30.50 1.53
N ALA A 256 6.23 -31.02 0.55
CA ALA A 256 4.89 -31.57 0.76
C ALA A 256 4.84 -32.76 1.73
N ASP A 257 5.95 -33.49 1.89
CA ASP A 257 6.12 -34.59 2.85
C ASP A 257 6.60 -34.14 4.23
N GLY A 258 6.77 -32.82 4.45
CA GLY A 258 7.24 -32.23 5.69
C GLY A 258 8.76 -32.19 5.83
N THR A 259 9.51 -32.56 4.78
CA THR A 259 10.98 -32.46 4.80
C THR A 259 11.41 -31.00 4.75
N VAL A 260 12.28 -30.60 5.66
CA VAL A 260 12.87 -29.25 5.71
C VAL A 260 14.12 -29.21 4.85
N MET A 261 14.14 -28.33 3.85
CA MET A 261 15.21 -28.22 2.87
C MET A 261 15.86 -26.84 2.90
N PRO A 262 17.16 -26.72 2.61
CA PRO A 262 17.82 -25.44 2.46
C PRO A 262 17.20 -24.59 1.36
N VAL A 263 17.07 -23.27 1.59
CA VAL A 263 16.64 -22.30 0.58
C VAL A 263 17.82 -21.66 -0.16
N LYS A 264 19.03 -21.74 0.42
CA LYS A 264 20.22 -21.11 -0.16
C LYS A 264 21.41 -22.05 -0.20
N LYS A 265 22.33 -21.81 -1.15
CA LYS A 265 23.52 -22.63 -1.35
C LYS A 265 24.44 -22.57 -0.12
N GLY A 266 24.79 -23.74 0.40
CA GLY A 266 25.70 -23.90 1.54
C GLY A 266 25.06 -23.67 2.91
N GLN A 267 23.74 -23.52 2.95
CA GLN A 267 23.00 -23.46 4.21
C GLN A 267 23.12 -24.80 4.95
N GLN A 268 23.36 -24.70 6.26
CA GLN A 268 23.41 -25.89 7.10
C GLN A 268 21.99 -26.44 7.33
N PRO A 269 21.85 -27.74 7.58
CA PRO A 269 20.58 -28.31 8.02
C PRO A 269 20.05 -27.59 9.26
N PRO A 270 18.71 -27.49 9.43
CA PRO A 270 18.15 -26.83 10.59
C PRO A 270 18.41 -27.59 11.87
N ASP A 271 18.56 -26.89 12.96
CA ASP A 271 18.61 -27.46 14.30
C ASP A 271 17.20 -27.81 14.77
N LEU A 272 16.81 -29.05 14.65
CA LEU A 272 15.47 -29.53 15.02
C LEU A 272 15.37 -30.03 16.46
N ARG A 273 16.44 -29.90 17.29
CA ARG A 273 16.43 -30.41 18.68
C ARG A 273 15.29 -29.88 19.54
N TYR A 274 14.79 -28.67 19.25
CA TYR A 274 13.63 -28.10 19.94
C TYR A 274 12.29 -28.74 19.59
N PHE A 275 12.21 -29.48 18.49
CA PHE A 275 11.00 -30.16 18.05
C PHE A 275 10.92 -31.60 18.58
N GLU A 276 12.03 -32.16 19.04
CA GLU A 276 12.09 -33.53 19.56
C GLU A 276 11.73 -33.62 21.05
N THR A 277 11.67 -32.49 21.73
CA THR A 277 11.28 -32.43 23.16
C THR A 277 9.77 -32.21 23.26
N PRO A 278 8.97 -33.19 23.74
CA PRO A 278 7.56 -32.96 24.04
C PRO A 278 7.48 -31.81 25.05
N ARG A 279 6.65 -30.80 24.76
CA ARG A 279 6.36 -29.77 25.77
C ARG A 279 5.66 -30.43 26.93
N PRO A 280 6.08 -30.16 28.18
CA PRO A 280 5.43 -30.72 29.37
C PRO A 280 3.97 -30.31 29.51
#